data_522b0d73b6e441a08847c0ff2746876f
#
_entry.id   522b0d73b6e441a08847c0ff2746876f
#
_cell.length_a   1.000
_cell.length_b   1.000
_cell.length_c   1.000
_cell.angle_alpha   90.00
_cell.angle_beta   90.00
_cell.angle_gamma   90.00
#
_symmetry.space_group_name_H-M   'P 1'
#
loop_
_entity.id
_entity.type
_entity.pdbx_description
1 polymer ?
#
loop_
_entity_poly.entity_id
_entity_poly.type
_entity_poly.pdbx_seq_one_letter_code
_entity_poly.pdbx_strand_id
1 'polypeptide(L)'
;MIWKNYGQRTLLMPAPLLKKISMLKYISVFFLLISSQPSFADTKETYRQLSIFNEVYNRVKDQYVEEVTDKELIEKALNGMLQALDPHSSYMNEEVYKEMQIDTSGSFGGLGIEITTDKGFIKIVSPIDDTPAQKAGVQAGDYITHLDGTSVVDMTLKEAIDIMRGEVGDPITITIVRGTERPFDIEIKRDVIKVQSVKHRIINNVGVLRISTFNEQTTVGLKKSIEELEGSENPPIGYVLDLRNNPGGLLNESVTVSDVFLQKGEIVSIRGREKKDVQVFSAKKGDMINGKPLIILINEGSASASEIVAGALQDHDRAVIMGIKSFGKGSVQTIVPIDSGAVRLTIAKYYPPSGDSIQAVGIIPDVEVPRAELNVIDSYFTFRESDYRDALDNETTDGNEEEEDFNELLENDYQLSRAIDAVKTIAVLN
;
A
#
# COMPACT_ATOMS: atom_id res chain seq x y z
N MET A 1 20.42 -41.22 48.89
CA MET A 1 20.21 -42.38 49.82
C MET A 1 19.56 -43.49 49.04
N ILE A 2 20.35 -44.57 48.86
CA ILE A 2 20.01 -46.01 48.89
C ILE A 2 19.05 -46.53 47.79
N TRP A 3 19.59 -47.14 46.72
CA TRP A 3 19.89 -48.59 46.49
C TRP A 3 18.68 -49.51 46.68
N LYS A 4 18.27 -50.37 45.64
CA LYS A 4 18.82 -51.67 45.13
C LYS A 4 17.82 -52.25 44.14
N ASN A 5 18.20 -52.64 42.92
CA ASN A 5 18.66 -53.92 42.42
C ASN A 5 17.80 -55.20 42.64
N TYR A 6 17.82 -56.01 41.55
CA TYR A 6 17.49 -57.45 41.34
C TYR A 6 16.20 -57.63 40.51
N GLY A 7 16.14 -58.46 39.47
CA GLY A 7 17.07 -59.47 38.99
C GLY A 7 16.48 -60.15 37.74
N GLN A 8 17.37 -60.70 36.96
CA GLN A 8 17.12 -61.51 35.76
C GLN A 8 16.38 -62.79 36.07
N ARG A 9 15.48 -63.21 35.15
CA ARG A 9 15.24 -64.63 34.86
C ARG A 9 14.97 -64.87 33.40
N THR A 10 15.93 -65.45 32.75
CA THR A 10 15.87 -66.25 31.51
C THR A 10 14.95 -67.42 31.64
N LEU A 11 14.11 -67.70 30.68
CA LEU A 11 13.60 -69.04 30.42
C LEU A 11 13.35 -69.25 28.93
N LEU A 12 13.84 -70.34 28.48
CA LEU A 12 14.03 -70.91 27.16
C LEU A 12 12.76 -71.13 26.33
N MET A 13 13.01 -71.14 24.99
CA MET A 13 12.13 -71.52 23.89
C MET A 13 11.45 -72.90 24.01
N PRO A 14 10.42 -73.16 23.16
CA PRO A 14 10.71 -73.83 21.90
C PRO A 14 9.96 -73.31 20.66
N ALA A 15 10.64 -73.37 19.53
CA ALA A 15 10.07 -73.35 18.17
C ALA A 15 9.66 -74.81 17.83
N PRO A 16 9.02 -75.09 16.66
CA PRO A 16 8.54 -74.29 15.55
C PRO A 16 7.13 -74.69 15.04
N LEU A 17 6.51 -73.87 14.22
CA LEU A 17 5.62 -74.42 13.14
C LEU A 17 5.59 -73.43 11.95
N LEU A 18 6.28 -73.85 10.91
CA LEU A 18 6.13 -73.28 9.56
C LEU A 18 4.68 -73.41 9.09
N LYS A 19 4.05 -72.27 8.74
CA LYS A 19 2.95 -72.28 7.79
C LYS A 19 3.34 -71.35 6.65
N LYS A 20 3.49 -71.96 5.49
CA LYS A 20 3.57 -71.33 4.17
C LYS A 20 2.41 -70.32 4.02
N ILE A 21 2.67 -69.01 4.13
CA ILE A 21 1.76 -67.95 3.69
C ILE A 21 2.31 -67.40 2.39
N SER A 22 1.53 -67.66 1.41
CA SER A 22 1.63 -67.40 -0.03
C SER A 22 2.35 -66.06 -0.35
N MET A 23 3.46 -66.23 -1.07
CA MET A 23 4.31 -65.18 -1.68
C MET A 23 3.60 -64.39 -2.80
N LEU A 24 2.30 -64.65 -3.01
CA LEU A 24 1.50 -64.03 -4.07
C LEU A 24 0.79 -62.71 -3.68
N LYS A 25 0.76 -62.35 -2.37
CA LYS A 25 0.12 -61.12 -1.92
C LYS A 25 1.04 -59.89 -1.85
N TYR A 26 2.35 -60.06 -1.90
CA TYR A 26 3.31 -58.94 -1.88
C TYR A 26 3.71 -58.46 -3.28
N ILE A 27 3.44 -59.20 -4.33
CA ILE A 27 3.71 -58.81 -5.73
C ILE A 27 2.62 -57.83 -6.22
N SER A 28 1.37 -57.92 -5.72
CA SER A 28 0.27 -57.02 -6.11
C SER A 28 0.35 -55.62 -5.43
N VAL A 29 1.03 -55.48 -4.28
CA VAL A 29 1.19 -54.18 -3.61
C VAL A 29 2.40 -53.41 -4.17
N PHE A 30 3.39 -54.12 -4.75
CA PHE A 30 4.55 -53.47 -5.34
C PHE A 30 4.28 -52.92 -6.76
N PHE A 31 3.21 -53.37 -7.42
CA PHE A 31 2.83 -52.90 -8.78
C PHE A 31 1.86 -51.68 -8.72
N LEU A 32 1.31 -51.33 -7.57
CA LEU A 32 0.41 -50.16 -7.39
C LEU A 32 1.14 -48.88 -6.96
N LEU A 33 2.47 -48.95 -6.72
CA LEU A 33 3.29 -47.78 -6.35
C LEU A 33 4.12 -47.20 -7.50
N ILE A 34 3.92 -47.66 -8.75
CA ILE A 34 4.67 -47.21 -9.93
C ILE A 34 3.85 -46.28 -10.84
N SER A 35 2.65 -45.86 -10.47
CA SER A 35 1.77 -45.06 -11.34
C SER A 35 1.67 -43.58 -11.04
N SER A 36 2.65 -42.99 -10.34
CA SER A 36 2.81 -41.55 -10.29
C SER A 36 4.21 -41.09 -10.68
N GLN A 37 4.67 -41.54 -11.83
CA GLN A 37 5.80 -40.91 -12.50
C GLN A 37 5.27 -39.65 -13.19
N PRO A 38 5.92 -38.46 -12.98
CA PRO A 38 5.62 -37.33 -13.85
C PRO A 38 5.89 -37.73 -15.29
N SER A 39 4.93 -37.49 -16.14
CA SER A 39 4.92 -37.90 -17.54
C SER A 39 6.18 -37.36 -18.25
N PHE A 40 7.10 -38.27 -18.67
CA PHE A 40 8.25 -37.92 -19.51
C PHE A 40 7.86 -37.25 -20.85
N ALA A 41 6.59 -37.32 -21.23
CA ALA A 41 6.05 -36.64 -22.39
C ALA A 41 6.02 -35.12 -22.25
N ASP A 42 5.78 -34.63 -21.05
CA ASP A 42 5.70 -33.19 -20.72
C ASP A 42 7.08 -32.51 -20.84
N THR A 43 8.13 -33.18 -20.37
CA THR A 43 9.51 -32.68 -20.45
C THR A 43 9.99 -32.53 -21.91
N LYS A 44 9.69 -33.47 -22.78
CA LYS A 44 10.13 -33.42 -24.20
C LYS A 44 9.45 -32.27 -24.96
N GLU A 45 8.19 -32.04 -24.71
CA GLU A 45 7.46 -30.92 -25.32
C GLU A 45 8.00 -29.57 -24.81
N THR A 46 8.27 -29.45 -23.51
CA THR A 46 8.89 -28.21 -22.91
C THR A 46 10.23 -27.92 -23.58
N TYR A 47 11.12 -28.89 -23.73
CA TYR A 47 12.39 -28.67 -24.42
C TYR A 47 12.22 -28.29 -25.90
N ARG A 48 11.23 -28.84 -26.58
CA ARG A 48 10.91 -28.47 -27.96
C ARG A 48 10.47 -26.97 -28.03
N GLN A 49 9.61 -26.52 -27.11
CA GLN A 49 9.17 -25.14 -27.08
C GLN A 49 10.32 -24.18 -26.75
N LEU A 50 11.19 -24.54 -25.79
CA LEU A 50 12.39 -23.77 -25.51
C LEU A 50 13.35 -23.69 -26.70
N SER A 51 13.45 -24.75 -27.51
CA SER A 51 14.25 -24.73 -28.74
C SER A 51 13.69 -23.77 -29.78
N ILE A 52 12.36 -23.69 -29.93
CA ILE A 52 11.69 -22.72 -30.83
C ILE A 52 11.96 -21.29 -30.33
N PHE A 53 11.85 -21.06 -29.01
CA PHE A 53 12.16 -19.74 -28.40
C PHE A 53 13.60 -19.31 -28.73
N ASN A 54 14.57 -20.23 -28.54
CA ASN A 54 15.98 -19.94 -28.82
C ASN A 54 16.25 -19.70 -30.33
N GLU A 55 15.55 -20.39 -31.22
CA GLU A 55 15.66 -20.15 -32.67
C GLU A 55 15.17 -18.73 -33.02
N VAL A 56 13.99 -18.35 -32.51
CA VAL A 56 13.43 -16.99 -32.71
C VAL A 56 14.34 -15.92 -32.14
N TYR A 57 14.85 -16.14 -30.92
CA TYR A 57 15.78 -15.24 -30.25
C TYR A 57 17.04 -14.96 -31.11
N ASN A 58 17.69 -16.04 -31.60
CA ASN A 58 18.87 -15.87 -32.43
C ASN A 58 18.56 -15.18 -33.77
N ARG A 59 17.40 -15.48 -34.41
CA ARG A 59 16.99 -14.79 -35.63
C ARG A 59 16.78 -13.28 -35.42
N VAL A 60 16.13 -12.91 -34.32
CA VAL A 60 15.94 -11.49 -33.98
C VAL A 60 17.28 -10.82 -33.76
N LYS A 61 18.17 -11.43 -32.98
CA LYS A 61 19.50 -10.89 -32.69
C LYS A 61 20.33 -10.70 -33.97
N ASP A 62 20.27 -11.66 -34.91
CA ASP A 62 21.11 -11.66 -36.09
C ASP A 62 20.53 -10.83 -37.26
N GLN A 63 19.20 -10.63 -37.33
CA GLN A 63 18.53 -10.15 -38.55
C GLN A 63 17.60 -8.95 -38.31
N TYR A 64 17.39 -8.53 -37.05
CA TYR A 64 16.56 -7.34 -36.81
C TYR A 64 17.27 -6.09 -37.35
N VAL A 65 16.48 -5.14 -37.84
CA VAL A 65 16.99 -3.93 -38.53
C VAL A 65 17.85 -3.02 -37.65
N GLU A 66 17.64 -3.05 -36.35
CA GLU A 66 18.41 -2.30 -35.37
C GLU A 66 19.15 -3.26 -34.43
N GLU A 67 20.33 -2.84 -33.96
CA GLU A 67 21.06 -3.61 -32.96
C GLU A 67 20.30 -3.65 -31.64
N VAL A 68 20.13 -4.85 -31.09
CA VAL A 68 19.48 -5.07 -29.80
C VAL A 68 20.39 -5.91 -28.91
N THR A 69 20.49 -5.55 -27.64
CA THR A 69 21.30 -6.28 -26.68
C THR A 69 20.58 -7.54 -26.19
N ASP A 70 21.35 -8.54 -25.75
CA ASP A 70 20.81 -9.77 -25.15
C ASP A 70 19.92 -9.44 -23.94
N LYS A 71 20.34 -8.47 -23.11
CA LYS A 71 19.60 -8.02 -21.95
C LYS A 71 18.21 -7.49 -22.35
N GLU A 72 18.16 -6.57 -23.31
CA GLU A 72 16.89 -5.98 -23.77
C GLU A 72 15.93 -7.00 -24.36
N LEU A 73 16.45 -7.93 -25.20
CA LEU A 73 15.61 -8.97 -25.79
C LEU A 73 15.03 -9.91 -24.73
N ILE A 74 15.83 -10.33 -23.76
CA ILE A 74 15.36 -11.21 -22.68
C ILE A 74 14.38 -10.48 -21.78
N GLU A 75 14.63 -9.25 -21.37
CA GLU A 75 13.71 -8.46 -20.55
C GLU A 75 12.36 -8.27 -21.27
N LYS A 76 12.37 -7.94 -22.57
CA LYS A 76 11.15 -7.81 -23.38
C LYS A 76 10.40 -9.14 -23.52
N ALA A 77 11.11 -10.25 -23.69
CA ALA A 77 10.50 -11.58 -23.78
C ALA A 77 9.85 -12.00 -22.45
N LEU A 78 10.53 -11.78 -21.32
CA LEU A 78 10.01 -12.08 -19.98
C LEU A 78 8.75 -11.22 -19.70
N ASN A 79 8.80 -9.93 -20.00
CA ASN A 79 7.64 -9.05 -19.84
C ASN A 79 6.50 -9.45 -20.76
N GLY A 80 6.77 -9.78 -22.04
CA GLY A 80 5.74 -10.24 -22.96
C GLY A 80 5.04 -11.52 -22.49
N MET A 81 5.79 -12.49 -21.97
CA MET A 81 5.24 -13.72 -21.39
C MET A 81 4.35 -13.44 -20.18
N LEU A 82 4.80 -12.60 -19.27
CA LEU A 82 4.08 -12.31 -18.01
C LEU A 82 2.84 -11.46 -18.25
N GLN A 83 2.94 -10.41 -19.06
CA GLN A 83 1.83 -9.54 -19.44
C GLN A 83 0.74 -10.26 -20.24
N ALA A 84 1.10 -11.33 -20.96
CA ALA A 84 0.13 -12.20 -21.65
C ALA A 84 -0.75 -13.03 -20.68
N LEU A 85 -0.35 -13.16 -19.41
CA LEU A 85 -1.15 -13.86 -18.38
C LEU A 85 -2.22 -12.94 -17.80
N ASP A 86 -1.83 -11.72 -17.39
CA ASP A 86 -2.68 -10.70 -16.82
C ASP A 86 -1.95 -9.32 -16.80
N PRO A 87 -2.66 -8.19 -16.62
CA PRO A 87 -2.06 -6.86 -16.67
C PRO A 87 -1.19 -6.50 -15.45
N HIS A 88 -1.11 -7.36 -14.45
CA HIS A 88 -0.41 -7.09 -13.18
C HIS A 88 0.86 -7.93 -13.00
N SER A 89 1.00 -9.02 -13.76
CA SER A 89 2.21 -9.84 -13.77
C SER A 89 3.29 -9.18 -14.63
N SER A 90 4.52 -9.07 -14.11
CA SER A 90 5.63 -8.42 -14.80
C SER A 90 6.99 -8.91 -14.33
N TYR A 91 7.99 -8.78 -15.16
CA TYR A 91 9.38 -8.86 -14.78
C TYR A 91 9.87 -7.46 -14.32
N MET A 92 10.64 -7.43 -13.25
CA MET A 92 11.30 -6.24 -12.73
C MET A 92 12.82 -6.49 -12.77
N ASN A 93 13.57 -5.67 -13.49
CA ASN A 93 15.03 -5.68 -13.38
C ASN A 93 15.47 -5.17 -11.99
N GLU A 94 16.76 -5.19 -11.71
CA GLU A 94 17.32 -4.79 -10.40
C GLU A 94 16.89 -3.37 -9.97
N GLU A 95 16.88 -2.42 -10.90
CA GLU A 95 16.50 -1.03 -10.63
C GLU A 95 15.03 -0.91 -10.23
N VAL A 96 14.14 -1.46 -11.05
CA VAL A 96 12.68 -1.44 -10.78
C VAL A 96 12.35 -2.23 -9.50
N TYR A 97 13.06 -3.33 -9.25
CA TYR A 97 12.88 -4.10 -8.02
C TYR A 97 13.30 -3.32 -6.79
N LYS A 98 14.43 -2.60 -6.85
CA LYS A 98 14.90 -1.73 -5.77
C LYS A 98 13.93 -0.57 -5.50
N GLU A 99 13.42 0.08 -6.54
CA GLU A 99 12.39 1.12 -6.40
C GLU A 99 11.13 0.56 -5.71
N MET A 100 10.65 -0.61 -6.14
CA MET A 100 9.50 -1.27 -5.54
C MET A 100 9.73 -1.62 -4.06
N GLN A 101 10.94 -2.03 -3.68
CA GLN A 101 11.28 -2.28 -2.28
C GLN A 101 11.22 -0.99 -1.44
N ILE A 102 11.69 0.14 -1.98
CA ILE A 102 11.60 1.46 -1.33
C ILE A 102 10.14 1.85 -1.13
N ASP A 103 9.31 1.75 -2.18
CA ASP A 103 7.89 2.07 -2.11
C ASP A 103 7.15 1.19 -1.09
N THR A 104 7.51 -0.09 -1.04
CA THR A 104 6.93 -1.08 -0.12
C THR A 104 7.31 -0.82 1.33
N SER A 105 8.60 -0.56 1.60
CA SER A 105 9.08 -0.22 2.95
C SER A 105 8.59 1.15 3.42
N GLY A 106 8.27 2.05 2.47
CA GLY A 106 7.97 3.45 2.75
C GLY A 106 9.15 4.17 3.40
N SER A 107 10.37 3.70 3.13
CA SER A 107 11.60 4.29 3.68
C SER A 107 12.79 4.07 2.76
N PHE A 108 13.72 5.00 2.77
CA PHE A 108 14.96 4.93 1.99
C PHE A 108 16.09 5.68 2.69
N GLY A 109 17.33 5.32 2.37
CA GLY A 109 18.50 6.08 2.80
C GLY A 109 18.64 7.36 1.96
N GLY A 110 18.67 8.51 2.61
CA GLY A 110 18.71 9.80 1.92
C GLY A 110 18.91 11.00 2.85
N LEU A 111 18.60 12.18 2.32
CA LEU A 111 18.83 13.46 3.01
C LEU A 111 17.57 13.99 3.70
N GLY A 112 16.38 13.65 3.18
CA GLY A 112 15.10 14.17 3.68
C GLY A 112 14.81 15.59 3.20
N ILE A 113 14.81 15.78 1.88
CA ILE A 113 14.46 17.04 1.23
C ILE A 113 13.41 16.81 0.15
N GLU A 114 12.49 17.74 0.03
CA GLU A 114 11.59 17.85 -1.11
C GLU A 114 12.22 18.79 -2.16
N ILE A 115 12.30 18.34 -3.40
CA ILE A 115 13.03 19.04 -4.45
C ILE A 115 12.21 19.19 -5.72
N THR A 116 12.54 20.19 -6.51
CA THR A 116 12.04 20.42 -7.86
C THR A 116 13.15 20.96 -8.77
N THR A 117 12.89 21.06 -10.05
CA THR A 117 13.81 21.74 -10.99
C THR A 117 13.37 23.18 -11.19
N ASP A 118 14.32 24.11 -11.11
CA ASP A 118 14.11 25.52 -11.44
C ASP A 118 15.35 26.08 -12.15
N LYS A 119 15.19 26.62 -13.35
CA LYS A 119 16.24 27.27 -14.17
C LYS A 119 17.49 26.41 -14.40
N GLY A 120 17.30 25.10 -14.56
CA GLY A 120 18.42 24.15 -14.80
C GLY A 120 19.16 23.72 -13.53
N PHE A 121 18.70 24.12 -12.35
CA PHE A 121 19.23 23.70 -11.06
C PHE A 121 18.18 22.91 -10.27
N ILE A 122 18.63 22.27 -9.22
CA ILE A 122 17.74 21.58 -8.28
C ILE A 122 17.42 22.56 -7.15
N LYS A 123 16.15 22.90 -7.03
CA LYS A 123 15.65 23.78 -5.96
C LYS A 123 15.06 22.95 -4.84
N ILE A 124 15.45 23.25 -3.62
CA ILE A 124 14.87 22.69 -2.41
C ILE A 124 13.55 23.39 -2.14
N VAL A 125 12.46 22.65 -2.20
CA VAL A 125 11.12 23.12 -1.84
C VAL A 125 11.05 23.26 -0.32
N SER A 126 11.41 22.19 0.40
CA SER A 126 11.52 22.19 1.87
C SER A 126 12.40 21.02 2.34
N PRO A 127 13.18 21.19 3.43
CA PRO A 127 13.65 20.04 4.18
C PRO A 127 12.49 19.41 4.95
N ILE A 128 12.51 18.09 5.12
CA ILE A 128 11.55 17.33 5.93
C ILE A 128 12.00 17.43 7.40
N ASP A 129 11.05 17.62 8.30
CA ASP A 129 11.33 17.70 9.72
C ASP A 129 12.05 16.47 10.29
N ASP A 130 12.92 16.69 11.26
CA ASP A 130 13.73 15.67 11.93
C ASP A 130 14.73 14.90 11.05
N THR A 131 14.91 15.29 9.79
CA THR A 131 15.81 14.64 8.83
C THR A 131 17.25 15.19 8.89
N PRO A 132 18.21 14.47 8.28
CA PRO A 132 19.60 14.93 8.19
C PRO A 132 19.77 16.30 7.55
N ALA A 133 19.02 16.58 6.48
CA ALA A 133 19.12 17.87 5.79
C ALA A 133 18.67 19.03 6.66
N GLN A 134 17.56 18.88 7.39
CA GLN A 134 17.11 19.91 8.33
C GLN A 134 18.13 20.14 9.44
N LYS A 135 18.67 19.06 10.03
CA LYS A 135 19.72 19.14 11.08
C LYS A 135 21.00 19.77 10.57
N ALA A 136 21.32 19.62 9.30
CA ALA A 136 22.47 20.24 8.65
C ALA A 136 22.26 21.70 8.25
N GLY A 137 21.05 22.25 8.48
CA GLY A 137 20.74 23.65 8.22
C GLY A 137 20.35 23.96 6.77
N VAL A 138 19.94 22.97 5.99
CA VAL A 138 19.32 23.15 4.68
C VAL A 138 17.99 23.90 4.83
N GLN A 139 17.68 24.83 3.93
CA GLN A 139 16.50 25.69 4.01
C GLN A 139 15.64 25.61 2.74
N ALA A 140 14.37 25.92 2.89
CA ALA A 140 13.47 26.10 1.75
C ALA A 140 13.98 27.24 0.85
N GLY A 141 13.98 26.99 -0.46
CA GLY A 141 14.47 27.95 -1.47
C GLY A 141 15.97 27.85 -1.77
N ASP A 142 16.75 27.01 -1.09
CA ASP A 142 18.14 26.74 -1.45
C ASP A 142 18.21 26.08 -2.84
N TYR A 143 19.28 26.39 -3.60
CA TYR A 143 19.55 25.75 -4.88
C TYR A 143 20.79 24.86 -4.75
N ILE A 144 20.65 23.59 -5.09
CA ILE A 144 21.76 22.65 -5.20
C ILE A 144 22.41 22.86 -6.57
N THR A 145 23.71 23.10 -6.58
CA THR A 145 24.51 23.29 -7.79
C THR A 145 25.45 22.11 -8.09
N HIS A 146 25.91 21.42 -7.04
CA HIS A 146 26.77 20.23 -7.17
C HIS A 146 26.38 19.17 -6.13
N LEU A 147 26.59 17.91 -6.51
CA LEU A 147 26.47 16.72 -5.67
C LEU A 147 27.83 15.99 -5.72
N ASP A 148 28.51 15.85 -4.58
CA ASP A 148 29.88 15.31 -4.49
C ASP A 148 30.84 15.93 -5.53
N GLY A 149 30.76 17.25 -5.72
CA GLY A 149 31.55 18.00 -6.68
C GLY A 149 31.12 17.90 -8.14
N THR A 150 30.11 17.07 -8.45
CA THR A 150 29.56 16.94 -9.80
C THR A 150 28.42 17.95 -10.03
N SER A 151 28.49 18.75 -11.11
CA SER A 151 27.46 19.74 -11.45
C SER A 151 26.13 19.09 -11.76
N VAL A 152 25.03 19.69 -11.28
CA VAL A 152 23.65 19.21 -11.53
C VAL A 152 23.03 19.78 -12.79
N VAL A 153 23.71 20.69 -13.50
CA VAL A 153 23.13 21.50 -14.61
C VAL A 153 22.55 20.64 -15.73
N ASP A 154 23.17 19.53 -16.06
CA ASP A 154 22.74 18.63 -17.13
C ASP A 154 22.08 17.34 -16.61
N MET A 155 21.84 17.26 -15.28
CA MET A 155 21.21 16.09 -14.67
C MET A 155 19.70 16.17 -14.76
N THR A 156 19.07 15.05 -15.01
CA THR A 156 17.63 14.88 -14.76
C THR A 156 17.37 14.87 -13.26
N LEU A 157 16.15 15.22 -12.85
CA LEU A 157 15.76 15.17 -11.44
C LEU A 157 15.94 13.75 -10.87
N LYS A 158 15.68 12.71 -11.67
CA LYS A 158 15.87 11.32 -11.29
C LYS A 158 17.34 11.00 -10.97
N GLU A 159 18.26 11.35 -11.87
CA GLU A 159 19.70 11.15 -11.66
C GLU A 159 20.19 11.83 -10.37
N ALA A 160 19.73 13.04 -10.12
CA ALA A 160 20.07 13.74 -8.88
C ALA A 160 19.49 13.07 -7.63
N ILE A 161 18.24 12.58 -7.69
CA ILE A 161 17.62 11.80 -6.61
C ILE A 161 18.42 10.52 -6.34
N ASP A 162 18.83 9.81 -7.39
CA ASP A 162 19.60 8.56 -7.27
C ASP A 162 20.96 8.79 -6.61
N ILE A 163 21.63 9.92 -6.90
CA ILE A 163 22.89 10.31 -6.23
C ILE A 163 22.65 10.72 -4.77
N MET A 164 21.56 11.45 -4.48
CA MET A 164 21.23 11.88 -3.12
C MET A 164 20.78 10.71 -2.24
N ARG A 165 20.17 9.68 -2.81
CA ARG A 165 19.89 8.40 -2.14
C ARG A 165 21.18 7.60 -1.98
N GLY A 166 21.21 6.66 -1.04
CA GLY A 166 22.34 5.77 -0.80
C GLY A 166 22.24 5.02 0.51
N GLU A 167 23.32 4.35 0.87
CA GLU A 167 23.40 3.60 2.12
C GLU A 167 23.28 4.54 3.33
N VAL A 168 22.55 4.07 4.36
CA VAL A 168 22.40 4.81 5.62
C VAL A 168 23.77 4.92 6.30
N GLY A 169 24.14 6.14 6.66
CA GLY A 169 25.44 6.43 7.28
C GLY A 169 26.50 6.97 6.32
N ASP A 170 26.34 6.78 5.01
CA ASP A 170 27.26 7.33 4.02
C ASP A 170 27.11 8.85 3.88
N PRO A 171 28.21 9.60 3.86
CA PRO A 171 28.17 11.03 3.65
C PRO A 171 27.92 11.38 2.17
N ILE A 172 27.33 12.54 1.94
CA ILE A 172 27.29 13.23 0.65
C ILE A 172 27.55 14.71 0.89
N THR A 173 28.29 15.35 -0.02
CA THR A 173 28.51 16.79 -0.01
C THR A 173 27.57 17.43 -1.04
N ILE A 174 26.71 18.34 -0.60
CA ILE A 174 25.89 19.16 -1.47
C ILE A 174 26.43 20.60 -1.47
N THR A 175 26.67 21.17 -2.67
CA THR A 175 26.99 22.59 -2.80
C THR A 175 25.72 23.37 -3.05
N ILE A 176 25.39 24.29 -2.16
CA ILE A 176 24.17 25.09 -2.25
C ILE A 176 24.44 26.59 -2.47
N VAL A 177 23.47 27.25 -3.10
CA VAL A 177 23.37 28.71 -3.21
C VAL A 177 22.10 29.14 -2.50
N ARG A 178 22.26 30.04 -1.53
CA ARG A 178 21.17 30.62 -0.73
C ARG A 178 21.03 32.11 -1.02
N GLY A 179 19.95 32.49 -1.67
CA GLY A 179 19.70 33.91 -2.03
C GLY A 179 20.87 34.51 -2.82
N THR A 180 21.54 35.50 -2.23
CA THR A 180 22.71 36.18 -2.83
C THR A 180 24.04 35.75 -2.23
N GLU A 181 24.06 34.74 -1.40
CA GLU A 181 25.28 34.23 -0.76
C GLU A 181 26.21 33.53 -1.79
N ARG A 182 27.49 33.43 -1.44
CA ARG A 182 28.41 32.62 -2.24
C ARG A 182 28.08 31.15 -2.05
N PRO A 183 28.27 30.31 -3.08
CA PRO A 183 28.11 28.87 -2.94
C PRO A 183 28.93 28.34 -1.75
N PHE A 184 28.34 27.41 -0.98
CA PHE A 184 29.00 26.77 0.13
C PHE A 184 28.56 25.27 0.21
N ASP A 185 29.46 24.47 0.76
CA ASP A 185 29.27 23.04 0.87
C ASP A 185 28.65 22.68 2.22
N ILE A 186 27.72 21.70 2.17
CA ILE A 186 27.16 21.06 3.35
C ILE A 186 27.39 19.56 3.20
N GLU A 187 28.14 18.97 4.15
CA GLU A 187 28.25 17.52 4.26
C GLU A 187 27.06 16.99 5.09
N ILE A 188 26.33 16.03 4.52
CA ILE A 188 25.16 15.42 5.15
C ILE A 188 25.34 13.92 5.16
N LYS A 189 25.22 13.31 6.36
CA LYS A 189 25.16 11.86 6.50
C LYS A 189 23.76 11.37 6.19
N ARG A 190 23.62 10.46 5.22
CA ARG A 190 22.34 9.85 4.89
C ARG A 190 21.76 9.11 6.08
N ASP A 191 20.45 9.22 6.27
CA ASP A 191 19.71 8.49 7.30
C ASP A 191 18.44 7.91 6.71
N VAL A 192 17.73 7.11 7.49
CA VAL A 192 16.44 6.53 7.08
C VAL A 192 15.40 7.62 6.98
N ILE A 193 14.95 7.91 5.78
CA ILE A 193 13.85 8.84 5.50
C ILE A 193 12.56 8.06 5.37
N LYS A 194 11.59 8.34 6.24
CA LYS A 194 10.26 7.72 6.21
C LYS A 194 9.30 8.55 5.40
N VAL A 195 8.65 7.91 4.42
CA VAL A 195 7.61 8.54 3.61
C VAL A 195 6.30 8.48 4.38
N GLN A 196 5.75 9.64 4.71
CA GLN A 196 4.45 9.71 5.37
C GLN A 196 3.34 9.31 4.40
N SER A 197 2.81 8.09 4.59
CA SER A 197 1.65 7.59 3.84
C SER A 197 0.31 8.00 4.45
N VAL A 198 0.33 8.51 5.68
CA VAL A 198 -0.86 8.96 6.42
C VAL A 198 -0.69 10.41 6.81
N LYS A 199 -1.72 11.23 6.52
CA LYS A 199 -1.85 12.61 6.98
C LYS A 199 -3.19 12.76 7.69
N HIS A 200 -3.26 13.63 8.68
CA HIS A 200 -4.49 13.94 9.39
C HIS A 200 -4.71 15.45 9.58
N ARG A 201 -5.96 15.83 9.78
CA ARG A 201 -6.38 17.19 10.15
C ARG A 201 -7.76 17.13 10.82
N ILE A 202 -8.13 18.17 11.54
CA ILE A 202 -9.49 18.36 12.05
C ILE A 202 -10.18 19.40 11.19
N ILE A 203 -11.40 19.10 10.75
CA ILE A 203 -12.27 20.04 10.03
C ILE A 203 -13.64 19.96 10.69
N ASN A 204 -14.14 21.07 11.24
CA ASN A 204 -15.47 21.14 11.86
C ASN A 204 -15.73 20.01 12.88
N ASN A 205 -14.79 19.78 13.79
CA ASN A 205 -14.83 18.71 14.79
C ASN A 205 -14.83 17.28 14.23
N VAL A 206 -14.52 17.08 12.95
CA VAL A 206 -14.37 15.76 12.31
C VAL A 206 -12.90 15.51 12.01
N GLY A 207 -12.39 14.35 12.44
CA GLY A 207 -11.03 13.90 12.12
C GLY A 207 -10.95 13.40 10.68
N VAL A 208 -10.16 14.02 9.85
CA VAL A 208 -9.91 13.57 8.47
C VAL A 208 -8.56 12.86 8.42
N LEU A 209 -8.60 11.57 8.09
CA LEU A 209 -7.44 10.69 7.95
C LEU A 209 -7.25 10.37 6.46
N ARG A 210 -6.15 10.79 5.87
CA ARG A 210 -5.84 10.50 4.47
C ARG A 210 -4.75 9.45 4.39
N ILE A 211 -5.01 8.34 3.70
CA ILE A 211 -4.00 7.33 3.35
C ILE A 211 -3.74 7.42 1.85
N SER A 212 -2.50 7.73 1.45
CA SER A 212 -2.11 7.87 0.04
C SER A 212 -1.64 6.56 -0.59
N THR A 213 -1.08 5.64 0.21
CA THR A 213 -0.62 4.30 -0.20
C THR A 213 -0.51 3.40 1.03
N PHE A 214 -0.44 2.08 0.80
CA PHE A 214 -0.24 1.09 1.87
C PHE A 214 1.18 0.55 1.83
N ASN A 215 2.07 1.13 2.63
CA ASN A 215 3.44 0.68 2.86
C ASN A 215 3.65 0.32 4.35
N GLU A 216 4.81 -0.19 4.74
CA GLU A 216 5.11 -0.64 6.11
C GLU A 216 4.97 0.46 7.19
N GLN A 217 4.86 1.74 6.81
CA GLN A 217 4.67 2.86 7.74
C GLN A 217 3.19 3.21 7.96
N THR A 218 2.27 2.65 7.16
CA THR A 218 0.87 3.10 7.09
C THR A 218 0.11 2.85 8.39
N THR A 219 0.12 1.63 8.92
CA THR A 219 -0.60 1.31 10.17
C THR A 219 -0.04 2.08 11.36
N VAL A 220 1.28 2.23 11.44
CA VAL A 220 1.94 3.00 12.52
C VAL A 220 1.54 4.47 12.42
N GLY A 221 1.57 5.05 11.21
CA GLY A 221 1.15 6.43 10.95
C GLY A 221 -0.32 6.65 11.27
N LEU A 222 -1.20 5.72 10.89
CA LEU A 222 -2.64 5.81 11.18
C LEU A 222 -2.92 5.79 12.69
N LYS A 223 -2.32 4.84 13.42
CA LYS A 223 -2.49 4.75 14.87
C LYS A 223 -2.01 6.02 15.57
N LYS A 224 -0.82 6.50 15.22
CA LYS A 224 -0.28 7.76 15.75
C LYS A 224 -1.23 8.93 15.45
N SER A 225 -1.75 9.04 14.23
CA SER A 225 -2.72 10.09 13.85
C SER A 225 -4.01 10.04 14.69
N ILE A 226 -4.55 8.84 14.94
CA ILE A 226 -5.74 8.67 15.79
C ILE A 226 -5.42 9.04 17.25
N GLU A 227 -4.28 8.59 17.78
CA GLU A 227 -3.85 8.90 19.15
C GLU A 227 -3.69 10.42 19.36
N GLU A 228 -3.10 11.13 18.40
CA GLU A 228 -2.94 12.59 18.44
C GLU A 228 -4.29 13.30 18.39
N LEU A 229 -5.21 12.84 17.54
CA LEU A 229 -6.56 13.42 17.42
C LEU A 229 -7.42 13.13 18.66
N GLU A 230 -7.40 11.91 19.19
CA GLU A 230 -8.15 11.54 20.40
C GLU A 230 -7.56 12.15 21.68
N GLY A 231 -6.25 12.45 21.69
CA GLY A 231 -5.56 13.12 22.78
C GLY A 231 -5.63 14.65 22.73
N SER A 232 -6.27 15.23 21.72
CA SER A 232 -6.42 16.69 21.59
C SER A 232 -7.39 17.26 22.63
N GLU A 233 -7.34 18.54 22.87
CA GLU A 233 -8.24 19.24 23.82
C GLU A 233 -9.73 19.09 23.40
N ASN A 234 -9.99 19.05 22.09
CA ASN A 234 -11.32 18.81 21.51
C ASN A 234 -11.27 17.60 20.56
N PRO A 235 -11.42 16.36 21.08
CA PRO A 235 -11.39 15.17 20.25
C PRO A 235 -12.50 15.16 19.21
N PRO A 236 -12.25 14.63 17.99
CA PRO A 236 -13.25 14.57 16.93
C PRO A 236 -14.51 13.80 17.34
N ILE A 237 -15.67 14.25 16.86
CA ILE A 237 -16.96 13.56 17.05
C ILE A 237 -17.11 12.30 16.16
N GLY A 238 -16.28 12.18 15.13
CA GLY A 238 -16.23 11.07 14.19
C GLY A 238 -15.12 11.29 13.16
N TYR A 239 -15.01 10.40 12.18
CA TYR A 239 -13.89 10.35 11.27
C TYR A 239 -14.29 10.20 9.81
N VAL A 240 -13.50 10.79 8.92
CA VAL A 240 -13.46 10.48 7.50
C VAL A 240 -12.11 9.82 7.17
N LEU A 241 -12.13 8.61 6.64
CA LEU A 241 -10.97 7.93 6.07
C LEU A 241 -10.95 8.14 4.56
N ASP A 242 -10.07 9.01 4.07
CA ASP A 242 -9.94 9.33 2.65
C ASP A 242 -8.96 8.39 1.96
N LEU A 243 -9.50 7.47 1.14
CA LEU A 243 -8.78 6.52 0.30
C LEU A 243 -8.85 6.87 -1.19
N ARG A 244 -9.35 8.03 -1.57
CA ARG A 244 -9.41 8.45 -2.97
C ARG A 244 -8.00 8.54 -3.57
N ASN A 245 -7.85 8.12 -4.83
CA ASN A 245 -6.57 8.06 -5.55
C ASN A 245 -5.47 7.25 -4.82
N ASN A 246 -5.87 6.29 -3.98
CA ASN A 246 -4.94 5.37 -3.34
C ASN A 246 -4.91 4.04 -4.10
N PRO A 247 -3.83 3.74 -4.86
CA PRO A 247 -3.75 2.54 -5.71
C PRO A 247 -3.60 1.23 -4.92
N GLY A 248 -3.56 1.31 -3.60
CA GLY A 248 -3.34 0.18 -2.71
C GLY A 248 -1.90 0.09 -2.20
N GLY A 249 -1.38 -1.12 -2.13
CA GLY A 249 -0.04 -1.46 -1.64
C GLY A 249 -0.04 -2.80 -0.91
N LEU A 250 0.58 -2.86 0.25
CA LEU A 250 0.75 -4.09 1.03
C LEU A 250 -0.58 -4.63 1.57
N LEU A 251 -0.84 -5.90 1.27
CA LEU A 251 -1.99 -6.63 1.82
C LEU A 251 -2.01 -6.62 3.35
N ASN A 252 -0.87 -6.90 3.99
CA ASN A 252 -0.81 -6.95 5.46
C ASN A 252 -1.17 -5.59 6.08
N GLU A 253 -0.82 -4.50 5.43
CA GLU A 253 -1.19 -3.15 5.89
C GLU A 253 -2.69 -2.90 5.75
N SER A 254 -3.34 -3.38 4.68
CA SER A 254 -4.80 -3.27 4.57
C SER A 254 -5.52 -4.04 5.67
N VAL A 255 -5.00 -5.23 6.03
CA VAL A 255 -5.53 -6.04 7.14
C VAL A 255 -5.36 -5.29 8.47
N THR A 256 -4.16 -4.77 8.76
CA THR A 256 -3.91 -4.09 10.04
C THR A 256 -4.59 -2.73 10.13
N VAL A 257 -4.77 -2.00 9.02
CA VAL A 257 -5.58 -0.78 8.95
C VAL A 257 -7.06 -1.07 9.20
N SER A 258 -7.61 -2.14 8.61
CA SER A 258 -9.00 -2.54 8.88
C SER A 258 -9.19 -2.94 10.34
N ASP A 259 -8.20 -3.65 10.92
CA ASP A 259 -8.18 -4.08 12.32
C ASP A 259 -8.22 -2.92 13.32
N VAL A 260 -7.70 -1.73 12.94
CA VAL A 260 -7.77 -0.50 13.76
C VAL A 260 -9.22 -0.10 14.08
N PHE A 261 -10.16 -0.40 13.20
CA PHE A 261 -11.57 0.01 13.30
C PHE A 261 -12.53 -1.14 13.64
N LEU A 262 -12.07 -2.40 13.69
CA LEU A 262 -12.91 -3.57 13.90
C LEU A 262 -12.67 -4.21 15.28
N GLN A 263 -13.73 -4.76 15.85
CA GLN A 263 -13.65 -5.51 17.10
C GLN A 263 -13.44 -7.01 16.88
N LYS A 264 -13.89 -7.57 15.75
CA LYS A 264 -13.88 -9.00 15.42
C LYS A 264 -14.33 -9.21 13.97
N GLY A 265 -14.19 -10.43 13.50
CA GLY A 265 -14.71 -10.88 12.20
C GLY A 265 -13.63 -11.01 11.14
N GLU A 266 -14.00 -11.58 10.01
CA GLU A 266 -13.13 -11.70 8.84
C GLU A 266 -12.90 -10.32 8.22
N ILE A 267 -11.67 -10.05 7.80
CA ILE A 267 -11.32 -8.84 7.06
C ILE A 267 -11.27 -9.16 5.57
N VAL A 268 -10.54 -10.23 5.22
CA VAL A 268 -10.36 -10.65 3.84
C VAL A 268 -9.97 -12.12 3.78
N SER A 269 -10.45 -12.85 2.77
CA SER A 269 -9.94 -14.17 2.41
C SER A 269 -9.22 -14.14 1.07
N ILE A 270 -8.14 -14.94 0.97
CA ILE A 270 -7.34 -15.12 -0.24
C ILE A 270 -7.54 -16.54 -0.72
N ARG A 271 -7.81 -16.71 -2.02
CA ARG A 271 -8.03 -18.01 -2.64
C ARG A 271 -7.08 -18.18 -3.82
N GLY A 272 -6.18 -19.14 -3.69
CA GLY A 272 -5.20 -19.53 -4.70
C GLY A 272 -5.75 -20.44 -5.79
N ARG A 273 -4.84 -21.05 -6.54
CA ARG A 273 -5.17 -21.96 -7.66
C ARG A 273 -5.92 -23.22 -7.21
N GLU A 274 -5.52 -23.81 -6.10
CA GLU A 274 -6.16 -25.00 -5.55
C GLU A 274 -7.24 -24.61 -4.53
N LYS A 275 -8.35 -25.36 -4.49
CA LYS A 275 -9.47 -25.09 -3.55
C LYS A 275 -9.07 -25.12 -2.07
N LYS A 276 -7.97 -25.81 -1.73
CA LYS A 276 -7.42 -25.86 -0.37
C LYS A 276 -6.57 -24.63 -0.02
N ASP A 277 -6.14 -23.87 -1.03
CA ASP A 277 -5.27 -22.70 -0.84
C ASP A 277 -6.12 -21.48 -0.48
N VAL A 278 -6.72 -21.56 0.72
CA VAL A 278 -7.51 -20.46 1.28
C VAL A 278 -6.81 -19.95 2.53
N GLN A 279 -6.56 -18.66 2.56
CA GLN A 279 -6.03 -17.97 3.74
C GLN A 279 -7.04 -16.90 4.16
N VAL A 280 -7.40 -16.90 5.44
CA VAL A 280 -8.36 -15.95 6.03
C VAL A 280 -7.64 -15.06 7.03
N PHE A 281 -7.87 -13.76 6.91
CA PHE A 281 -7.39 -12.75 7.83
C PHE A 281 -8.58 -12.20 8.61
N SER A 282 -8.45 -12.14 9.93
CA SER A 282 -9.50 -11.71 10.83
C SER A 282 -9.04 -10.63 11.78
N ALA A 283 -9.97 -9.77 12.16
CA ALA A 283 -9.74 -8.69 13.11
C ALA A 283 -9.46 -9.23 14.51
N LYS A 284 -8.62 -8.50 15.23
CA LYS A 284 -8.36 -8.66 16.65
C LYS A 284 -9.22 -7.67 17.44
N LYS A 285 -9.36 -7.87 18.72
CA LYS A 285 -10.16 -6.96 19.55
C LYS A 285 -9.52 -5.59 19.66
N GLY A 286 -10.22 -4.56 19.24
CA GLY A 286 -9.85 -3.16 19.45
C GLY A 286 -10.32 -2.22 18.34
N ASP A 287 -11.25 -1.31 18.63
CA ASP A 287 -11.63 -0.20 17.77
C ASP A 287 -11.06 1.08 18.40
N MET A 288 -10.04 1.66 17.77
CA MET A 288 -9.31 2.81 18.34
C MET A 288 -10.13 4.10 18.40
N ILE A 289 -11.21 4.20 17.62
CA ILE A 289 -12.12 5.35 17.65
C ILE A 289 -13.42 5.07 18.44
N ASN A 290 -13.44 3.96 19.20
CA ASN A 290 -14.49 3.62 20.17
C ASN A 290 -15.93 3.67 19.61
N GLY A 291 -16.13 3.20 18.38
CA GLY A 291 -17.45 3.18 17.71
C GLY A 291 -17.92 4.53 17.19
N LYS A 292 -17.12 5.58 17.27
CA LYS A 292 -17.46 6.88 16.65
C LYS A 292 -17.80 6.70 15.17
N PRO A 293 -18.66 7.56 14.60
CA PRO A 293 -18.99 7.55 13.17
C PRO A 293 -17.75 7.51 12.29
N LEU A 294 -17.77 6.66 11.27
CA LEU A 294 -16.70 6.54 10.29
C LEU A 294 -17.28 6.56 8.88
N ILE A 295 -16.80 7.48 8.06
CA ILE A 295 -17.07 7.53 6.62
C ILE A 295 -15.80 7.18 5.88
N ILE A 296 -15.89 6.38 4.83
CA ILE A 296 -14.75 6.09 3.92
C ILE A 296 -15.03 6.72 2.57
N LEU A 297 -14.13 7.58 2.11
CA LEU A 297 -14.18 8.14 0.77
C LEU A 297 -13.37 7.30 -0.21
N ILE A 298 -14.01 6.89 -1.30
CA ILE A 298 -13.38 6.16 -2.41
C ILE A 298 -13.67 6.82 -3.76
N ASN A 299 -12.82 6.52 -4.75
CA ASN A 299 -13.03 6.86 -6.15
C ASN A 299 -12.40 5.82 -7.08
N GLU A 300 -12.44 6.05 -8.40
CA GLU A 300 -11.84 5.19 -9.42
C GLU A 300 -10.34 4.95 -9.27
N GLY A 301 -9.63 5.79 -8.52
CA GLY A 301 -8.22 5.62 -8.16
C GLY A 301 -8.01 4.80 -6.89
N SER A 302 -9.09 4.39 -6.18
CA SER A 302 -9.03 3.52 -5.01
C SER A 302 -8.96 2.07 -5.47
N ALA A 303 -7.86 1.37 -5.22
CA ALA A 303 -7.64 0.02 -5.73
C ALA A 303 -7.01 -0.93 -4.70
N SER A 304 -7.19 -2.25 -4.89
CA SER A 304 -6.46 -3.30 -4.16
C SER A 304 -6.60 -3.19 -2.63
N ALA A 305 -5.53 -2.87 -1.88
CA ALA A 305 -5.55 -2.69 -0.42
C ALA A 305 -6.61 -1.68 0.05
N SER A 306 -6.85 -0.59 -0.70
CA SER A 306 -7.94 0.36 -0.41
C SER A 306 -9.32 -0.30 -0.50
N GLU A 307 -9.50 -1.20 -1.47
CA GLU A 307 -10.75 -1.93 -1.66
C GLU A 307 -10.96 -3.01 -0.59
N ILE A 308 -9.86 -3.59 -0.08
CA ILE A 308 -9.91 -4.51 1.07
C ILE A 308 -10.43 -3.77 2.31
N VAL A 309 -9.85 -2.58 2.62
CA VAL A 309 -10.28 -1.77 3.77
C VAL A 309 -11.73 -1.33 3.62
N ALA A 310 -12.09 -0.76 2.47
CA ALA A 310 -13.45 -0.28 2.22
C ALA A 310 -14.47 -1.42 2.29
N GLY A 311 -14.22 -2.55 1.60
CA GLY A 311 -15.12 -3.70 1.58
C GLY A 311 -15.26 -4.38 2.94
N ALA A 312 -14.14 -4.54 3.69
CA ALA A 312 -14.21 -5.11 5.03
C ALA A 312 -15.04 -4.26 5.98
N LEU A 313 -14.84 -2.94 5.99
CA LEU A 313 -15.56 -2.04 6.88
C LEU A 313 -17.02 -1.81 6.45
N GLN A 314 -17.33 -1.92 5.14
CA GLN A 314 -18.68 -1.95 4.61
C GLN A 314 -19.43 -3.20 5.04
N ASP A 315 -18.86 -4.39 4.80
CA ASP A 315 -19.49 -5.69 5.12
C ASP A 315 -19.72 -5.91 6.62
N HIS A 316 -19.00 -5.18 7.47
CA HIS A 316 -19.18 -5.17 8.91
C HIS A 316 -20.12 -4.07 9.41
N ASP A 317 -20.76 -3.31 8.54
CA ASP A 317 -21.58 -2.13 8.90
C ASP A 317 -20.81 -1.14 9.81
N ARG A 318 -19.45 -1.16 9.73
CA ARG A 318 -18.60 -0.32 10.58
C ARG A 318 -18.42 1.09 10.01
N ALA A 319 -18.45 1.23 8.70
CA ALA A 319 -18.30 2.50 8.01
C ALA A 319 -19.31 2.63 6.88
N VAL A 320 -19.73 3.85 6.60
CA VAL A 320 -20.49 4.18 5.38
C VAL A 320 -19.48 4.54 4.28
N ILE A 321 -19.59 3.88 3.15
CA ILE A 321 -18.72 4.14 2.00
C ILE A 321 -19.37 5.22 1.13
N MET A 322 -18.62 6.31 0.88
CA MET A 322 -19.09 7.43 0.08
C MET A 322 -18.12 7.74 -1.07
N GLY A 323 -18.63 8.38 -2.11
CA GLY A 323 -17.86 8.76 -3.29
C GLY A 323 -18.37 8.11 -4.55
N ILE A 324 -17.47 7.59 -5.37
CA ILE A 324 -17.82 6.86 -6.59
C ILE A 324 -17.14 5.49 -6.58
N LYS A 325 -17.65 4.58 -7.41
CA LYS A 325 -17.19 3.20 -7.54
C LYS A 325 -15.66 3.10 -7.68
N SER A 326 -15.04 2.19 -6.94
CA SER A 326 -13.60 1.94 -6.96
C SER A 326 -13.13 1.21 -8.22
N PHE A 327 -11.83 0.98 -8.33
CA PHE A 327 -11.17 0.43 -9.52
C PHE A 327 -11.57 -1.01 -9.86
N GLY A 328 -11.67 -1.89 -8.88
CA GLY A 328 -12.00 -3.30 -9.10
C GLY A 328 -10.80 -4.22 -9.27
N LYS A 329 -9.73 -4.05 -8.51
CA LYS A 329 -8.57 -4.95 -8.51
C LYS A 329 -8.68 -5.96 -7.38
N GLY A 330 -9.17 -7.17 -7.68
CA GLY A 330 -9.30 -8.30 -6.74
C GLY A 330 -8.17 -9.34 -6.81
N SER A 331 -7.06 -9.05 -7.49
CA SER A 331 -5.94 -9.97 -7.67
C SER A 331 -4.80 -9.72 -6.69
N VAL A 332 -4.17 -10.82 -6.22
CA VAL A 332 -3.02 -10.80 -5.30
C VAL A 332 -1.77 -11.17 -6.06
N GLN A 333 -0.76 -10.31 -6.02
CA GLN A 333 0.55 -10.58 -6.57
C GLN A 333 1.53 -10.96 -5.46
N THR A 334 2.42 -11.91 -5.79
CA THR A 334 3.65 -12.16 -5.03
C THR A 334 4.85 -11.64 -5.77
N ILE A 335 5.89 -11.30 -5.04
CA ILE A 335 7.19 -10.91 -5.59
C ILE A 335 8.15 -12.07 -5.35
N VAL A 336 8.69 -12.63 -6.41
CA VAL A 336 9.66 -13.71 -6.37
C VAL A 336 11.02 -13.17 -6.83
N PRO A 337 11.98 -12.97 -5.92
CA PRO A 337 13.32 -12.54 -6.28
C PRO A 337 14.00 -13.59 -7.18
N ILE A 338 14.75 -13.13 -8.16
CA ILE A 338 15.62 -13.93 -9.03
C ILE A 338 16.98 -13.21 -9.16
N ASP A 339 17.99 -13.88 -9.72
CA ASP A 339 19.38 -13.37 -9.76
C ASP A 339 19.52 -11.97 -10.39
N SER A 340 18.63 -11.59 -11.32
CA SER A 340 18.69 -10.31 -12.05
C SER A 340 17.49 -9.39 -11.81
N GLY A 341 16.88 -9.46 -10.62
CA GLY A 341 15.70 -8.66 -10.27
C GLY A 341 14.61 -9.47 -9.59
N ALA A 342 13.35 -9.34 -10.04
CA ALA A 342 12.24 -10.10 -9.47
C ALA A 342 11.11 -10.33 -10.49
N VAL A 343 10.29 -11.33 -10.23
CA VAL A 343 9.04 -11.57 -10.94
C VAL A 343 7.88 -11.19 -10.03
N ARG A 344 7.04 -10.26 -10.49
CA ARG A 344 5.72 -10.01 -9.91
C ARG A 344 4.74 -10.95 -10.58
N LEU A 345 4.08 -11.81 -9.83
CA LEU A 345 3.20 -12.84 -10.37
C LEU A 345 1.86 -12.87 -9.63
N THR A 346 0.77 -12.85 -10.35
CA THR A 346 -0.57 -13.07 -9.80
C THR A 346 -0.74 -14.52 -9.40
N ILE A 347 -0.97 -14.76 -8.10
CA ILE A 347 -1.06 -16.10 -7.52
C ILE A 347 -2.43 -16.41 -6.92
N ALA A 348 -3.25 -15.41 -6.65
CA ALA A 348 -4.52 -15.59 -5.97
C ALA A 348 -5.48 -14.42 -6.24
N LYS A 349 -6.71 -14.56 -5.77
CA LYS A 349 -7.69 -13.49 -5.67
C LYS A 349 -8.10 -13.31 -4.22
N TYR A 350 -8.47 -12.09 -3.84
CA TYR A 350 -9.01 -11.80 -2.53
C TYR A 350 -10.52 -11.53 -2.59
N TYR A 351 -11.17 -11.77 -1.47
CA TYR A 351 -12.62 -11.64 -1.29
C TYR A 351 -12.89 -10.96 0.05
N PRO A 352 -13.76 -9.96 0.10
CA PRO A 352 -14.24 -9.37 1.34
C PRO A 352 -15.07 -10.38 2.15
N PRO A 353 -15.50 -10.05 3.38
CA PRO A 353 -16.28 -10.94 4.24
C PRO A 353 -17.57 -11.47 3.61
N SER A 354 -18.25 -10.70 2.77
CA SER A 354 -19.42 -11.14 1.98
C SER A 354 -19.11 -12.31 1.05
N GLY A 355 -17.85 -12.49 0.66
CA GLY A 355 -17.42 -13.52 -0.29
C GLY A 355 -17.63 -13.16 -1.75
N ASP A 356 -18.09 -11.98 -2.06
CA ASP A 356 -18.29 -11.49 -3.41
C ASP A 356 -16.95 -11.07 -4.05
N SER A 357 -16.83 -11.26 -5.38
CA SER A 357 -15.59 -10.91 -6.05
C SER A 357 -15.52 -9.43 -6.36
N ILE A 358 -14.47 -8.77 -5.89
CA ILE A 358 -14.17 -7.37 -6.24
C ILE A 358 -13.61 -7.24 -7.66
N GLN A 359 -13.02 -8.33 -8.21
CA GLN A 359 -12.34 -8.30 -9.51
C GLN A 359 -13.26 -7.82 -10.63
N ALA A 360 -12.88 -6.73 -11.29
CA ALA A 360 -13.60 -6.03 -12.35
C ALA A 360 -14.96 -5.42 -11.92
N VAL A 361 -15.32 -5.54 -10.65
CA VAL A 361 -16.56 -4.97 -10.08
C VAL A 361 -16.25 -3.73 -9.25
N GLY A 362 -15.24 -3.78 -8.37
CA GLY A 362 -14.91 -2.73 -7.41
C GLY A 362 -15.86 -2.71 -6.21
N ILE A 363 -15.61 -1.78 -5.30
CA ILE A 363 -16.48 -1.46 -4.17
C ILE A 363 -17.51 -0.42 -4.65
N ILE A 364 -18.77 -0.72 -4.45
CA ILE A 364 -19.88 0.19 -4.76
C ILE A 364 -20.15 1.01 -3.49
N PRO A 365 -20.10 2.35 -3.53
CA PRO A 365 -20.37 3.16 -2.36
C PRO A 365 -21.83 3.03 -1.91
N ASP A 366 -22.06 3.12 -0.59
CA ASP A 366 -23.41 3.15 0.00
C ASP A 366 -24.12 4.47 -0.37
N VAL A 367 -23.33 5.54 -0.49
CA VAL A 367 -23.79 6.86 -0.90
C VAL A 367 -22.94 7.35 -2.07
N GLU A 368 -23.54 7.40 -3.24
CA GLU A 368 -22.87 7.93 -4.43
C GLU A 368 -22.75 9.45 -4.35
N VAL A 369 -21.50 9.94 -4.37
CA VAL A 369 -21.18 11.36 -4.38
C VAL A 369 -20.20 11.61 -5.52
N PRO A 370 -20.67 12.10 -6.67
CA PRO A 370 -19.79 12.40 -7.80
C PRO A 370 -18.84 13.56 -7.46
N ARG A 371 -17.71 13.62 -8.18
CA ARG A 371 -16.88 14.82 -8.16
C ARG A 371 -17.65 15.97 -8.78
N ALA A 372 -17.79 17.06 -8.05
CA ALA A 372 -18.52 18.25 -8.49
C ALA A 372 -17.84 19.53 -8.01
N GLU A 373 -18.06 20.58 -8.71
CA GLU A 373 -17.77 21.96 -8.28
C GLU A 373 -19.08 22.56 -7.80
N LEU A 374 -19.09 23.14 -6.60
CA LEU A 374 -20.25 23.77 -6.02
C LEU A 374 -20.26 25.26 -6.39
N ASN A 375 -21.29 25.69 -7.05
CA ASN A 375 -21.52 27.12 -7.25
C ASN A 375 -22.54 27.59 -6.21
N VAL A 376 -22.06 28.27 -5.17
CA VAL A 376 -22.91 28.82 -4.14
C VAL A 376 -23.67 30.03 -4.73
N ILE A 377 -24.98 29.96 -4.70
CA ILE A 377 -25.83 31.05 -5.17
C ILE A 377 -26.13 31.95 -3.99
N ASP A 378 -25.60 33.19 -4.03
CA ASP A 378 -25.92 34.19 -3.02
C ASP A 378 -27.43 34.47 -3.01
N SER A 379 -28.03 34.32 -1.84
CA SER A 379 -29.44 34.65 -1.64
C SER A 379 -29.57 36.18 -1.54
N TYR A 380 -30.07 36.80 -2.59
CA TYR A 380 -30.28 38.25 -2.63
C TYR A 380 -31.34 38.76 -1.66
N PHE A 381 -32.13 37.90 -1.03
CA PHE A 381 -33.19 38.29 -0.09
C PHE A 381 -33.32 37.25 1.04
N THR A 382 -32.51 37.32 2.07
CA THR A 382 -32.78 36.67 3.35
C THR A 382 -33.23 37.71 4.33
N PHE A 383 -34.53 37.90 4.46
CA PHE A 383 -35.11 38.68 5.59
C PHE A 383 -35.19 37.75 6.79
N ARG A 384 -34.43 38.05 7.82
CA ARG A 384 -34.45 37.30 9.09
C ARG A 384 -35.17 38.12 10.14
N GLU A 385 -35.58 37.49 11.25
CA GLU A 385 -36.19 38.18 12.39
C GLU A 385 -35.32 39.35 12.90
N SER A 386 -34.00 39.17 12.91
CA SER A 386 -32.99 40.18 13.26
C SER A 386 -33.01 41.44 12.35
N ASP A 387 -33.62 41.36 11.16
CA ASP A 387 -33.66 42.43 10.18
C ASP A 387 -34.87 43.35 10.38
N TYR A 388 -35.81 42.95 11.27
CA TYR A 388 -36.96 43.79 11.63
C TYR A 388 -36.56 44.89 12.57
N ARG A 389 -37.11 46.04 12.37
CA ARG A 389 -36.96 47.14 13.28
C ARG A 389 -37.58 46.75 14.63
N ASP A 390 -36.83 46.86 15.71
CA ASP A 390 -37.23 46.44 17.06
C ASP A 390 -37.25 44.90 17.26
N ALA A 391 -36.44 44.13 16.49
CA ALA A 391 -36.21 42.71 16.76
C ALA A 391 -35.64 42.51 18.17
N LEU A 392 -36.05 41.43 18.83
CA LEU A 392 -35.53 41.06 20.15
C LEU A 392 -34.09 40.56 20.04
N ASP A 393 -33.21 41.05 20.92
CA ASP A 393 -31.81 40.58 20.98
C ASP A 393 -31.74 39.13 21.44
N ASN A 394 -30.81 38.37 20.82
CA ASN A 394 -30.51 37.01 21.26
C ASN A 394 -29.55 37.06 22.44
N GLU A 395 -29.96 36.51 23.60
CA GLU A 395 -29.15 36.50 24.83
C GLU A 395 -27.93 35.56 24.78
N THR A 396 -27.76 34.75 23.70
CA THR A 396 -26.80 33.64 23.61
C THR A 396 -25.97 33.60 22.31
N THR A 397 -25.67 34.76 21.69
CA THR A 397 -24.85 34.77 20.47
C THR A 397 -23.37 34.71 20.78
N ASP A 398 -22.76 33.52 20.70
CA ASP A 398 -21.31 33.37 20.48
C ASP A 398 -21.06 33.31 18.97
N GLY A 399 -20.14 34.15 18.48
CA GLY A 399 -19.90 34.35 17.06
C GLY A 399 -19.24 33.15 16.39
N ASN A 400 -19.72 32.81 15.22
CA ASN A 400 -19.24 31.72 14.38
C ASN A 400 -17.97 32.13 13.62
N GLU A 401 -16.79 31.81 14.17
CA GLU A 401 -15.53 31.82 13.40
C GLU A 401 -15.35 30.56 12.48
N GLU A 402 -16.23 29.55 12.59
CA GLU A 402 -16.15 28.29 11.84
C GLU A 402 -16.71 28.34 10.40
N GLU A 403 -17.40 29.39 9.97
CA GLU A 403 -18.06 29.44 8.66
C GLU A 403 -17.11 29.69 7.47
N GLU A 404 -15.97 30.36 7.65
CA GLU A 404 -15.04 30.66 6.53
C GLU A 404 -14.30 29.43 6.04
N ASP A 405 -13.79 28.57 6.94
CA ASP A 405 -13.05 27.36 6.59
C ASP A 405 -13.94 26.31 5.88
N PHE A 406 -15.23 26.29 6.20
CA PHE A 406 -16.19 25.35 5.58
C PHE A 406 -16.57 25.75 4.16
N ASN A 407 -16.68 27.05 3.88
CA ASN A 407 -16.98 27.54 2.55
C ASN A 407 -15.84 27.25 1.55
N GLU A 408 -14.59 27.41 1.95
CA GLU A 408 -13.43 27.06 1.12
C GLU A 408 -13.36 25.54 0.82
N LEU A 409 -13.71 24.71 1.81
CA LEU A 409 -13.78 23.26 1.61
C LEU A 409 -14.91 22.87 0.64
N LEU A 410 -16.09 23.51 0.75
CA LEU A 410 -17.23 23.26 -0.15
C LEU A 410 -16.90 23.59 -1.60
N GLU A 411 -16.16 24.66 -1.84
CA GLU A 411 -15.75 25.08 -3.17
C GLU A 411 -14.70 24.12 -3.77
N ASN A 412 -13.77 23.63 -2.96
CA ASN A 412 -12.60 22.88 -3.41
C ASN A 412 -12.77 21.34 -3.36
N ASP A 413 -13.57 20.81 -2.42
CA ASP A 413 -13.74 19.35 -2.24
C ASP A 413 -15.17 18.97 -1.81
N TYR A 414 -16.08 18.98 -2.76
CA TYR A 414 -17.49 18.63 -2.53
C TYR A 414 -17.67 17.25 -1.89
N GLN A 415 -16.91 16.24 -2.30
CA GLN A 415 -17.03 14.89 -1.73
C GLN A 415 -16.65 14.85 -0.24
N LEU A 416 -15.57 15.54 0.14
CA LEU A 416 -15.13 15.61 1.53
C LEU A 416 -16.14 16.41 2.39
N SER A 417 -16.68 17.49 1.88
CA SER A 417 -17.73 18.25 2.61
C SER A 417 -18.97 17.38 2.88
N ARG A 418 -19.42 16.60 1.90
CA ARG A 418 -20.55 15.67 2.10
C ARG A 418 -20.24 14.57 3.12
N ALA A 419 -18.99 14.06 3.13
CA ALA A 419 -18.57 13.09 4.13
C ALA A 419 -18.57 13.68 5.55
N ILE A 420 -18.11 14.92 5.71
CA ILE A 420 -18.15 15.64 7.00
C ILE A 420 -19.58 15.84 7.49
N ASP A 421 -20.50 16.25 6.61
CA ASP A 421 -21.91 16.39 6.95
C ASP A 421 -22.53 15.05 7.39
N ALA A 422 -22.18 13.96 6.71
CA ALA A 422 -22.64 12.62 7.08
C ALA A 422 -22.12 12.21 8.47
N VAL A 423 -20.85 12.46 8.79
CA VAL A 423 -20.29 12.22 10.13
C VAL A 423 -21.06 13.01 11.18
N LYS A 424 -21.28 14.31 10.97
CA LYS A 424 -22.03 15.18 11.91
C LYS A 424 -23.45 14.64 12.10
N THR A 425 -24.13 14.26 11.02
CA THR A 425 -25.51 13.73 11.07
C THR A 425 -25.57 12.45 11.90
N ILE A 426 -24.65 11.49 11.68
CA ILE A 426 -24.61 10.23 12.42
C ILE A 426 -24.27 10.47 13.89
N ALA A 427 -23.34 11.41 14.17
CA ALA A 427 -22.95 11.73 15.54
C ALA A 427 -24.09 12.34 16.39
N VAL A 428 -25.03 13.04 15.76
CA VAL A 428 -26.24 13.60 16.47
C VAL A 428 -27.27 12.50 16.74
N LEU A 429 -27.29 11.41 15.94
CA LEU A 429 -28.26 10.33 16.07
C LEU A 429 -27.83 9.23 17.06
N ASN A 430 -26.55 9.17 17.43
CA ASN A 430 -25.98 8.22 18.38
C ASN A 430 -25.84 8.83 19.78
#